data_03c489435b562ff9e77355c00c61f9e8
#
_entry.id   03c489435b562ff9e77355c00c61f9e8
#
_cell.length_a   1.000
_cell.length_b   1.000
_cell.length_c   1.000
_cell.angle_alpha   90.00
_cell.angle_beta   90.00
_cell.angle_gamma   90.00
#
_symmetry.space_group_name_H-M   'P 1'
#
loop_
_entity.id
_entity.type
_entity.pdbx_description
1 polymer ?
#
loop_
_entity_poly.entity_id
_entity_poly.type
_entity_poly.pdbx_seq_one_letter_code
_entity_poly.pdbx_strand_id
1 'polypeptide(L)'
;MPSRPASGRSTMPRRPASRHREGNQPVKVLGIDVGGSGVKGAIVDTRTGKLLTKRYRLSTPVPSTPKALGRTIARVVEHFQWKGPVGCGMPGPVKGGVLMLANNLDRGWSGLRVDRMLSRATGCRTFVVNDADAAGMAEMKFGAGKGKKGTVVLVTLGTGIGSSLFISGLLVPNTELGQFELRGKRAELRASAAIRKQRKLSWGKWAARLQEYFDMVELLLWPDLIIVGGGVSRRADRFIPKLRLRARIIPARLKNEAGLIGAALHAAGEARL
;
A
#
# COMPACT_ATOMS: atom_id res chain seq x y z
N MET A 1 -29.14 -16.89 -70.19
CA MET A 1 -28.68 -17.22 -68.84
C MET A 1 -27.25 -16.71 -68.71
N PRO A 2 -26.98 -15.62 -67.95
CA PRO A 2 -25.61 -15.19 -67.73
C PRO A 2 -25.07 -15.75 -66.40
N SER A 3 -23.82 -16.21 -66.47
CA SER A 3 -23.01 -16.81 -65.41
C SER A 3 -22.67 -15.85 -64.29
N ARG A 4 -22.79 -16.30 -63.03
CA ARG A 4 -22.39 -15.59 -61.81
C ARG A 4 -20.87 -15.54 -61.67
N PRO A 5 -20.26 -14.42 -61.20
CA PRO A 5 -18.84 -14.38 -60.84
C PRO A 5 -18.60 -14.92 -59.45
N ALA A 6 -17.48 -15.64 -59.28
CA ALA A 6 -17.03 -16.23 -58.02
C ALA A 6 -16.60 -15.15 -57.00
N SER A 7 -17.09 -15.30 -55.77
CA SER A 7 -16.71 -14.46 -54.63
C SER A 7 -15.30 -14.77 -54.14
N GLY A 8 -14.36 -13.88 -54.43
CA GLY A 8 -12.99 -13.92 -53.85
C GLY A 8 -13.06 -13.66 -52.33
N ARG A 9 -12.71 -14.65 -51.51
CA ARG A 9 -12.45 -14.47 -50.07
C ARG A 9 -11.13 -13.72 -49.89
N SER A 10 -11.23 -12.46 -49.47
CA SER A 10 -10.10 -11.68 -48.99
C SER A 10 -9.67 -12.24 -47.64
N THR A 11 -8.52 -12.89 -47.58
CA THR A 11 -7.85 -13.26 -46.32
C THR A 11 -7.09 -12.05 -45.80
N MET A 12 -7.67 -11.35 -44.82
CA MET A 12 -6.94 -10.34 -44.06
C MET A 12 -5.73 -10.99 -43.37
N PRO A 13 -4.54 -10.40 -43.42
CA PRO A 13 -3.39 -10.88 -42.68
C PRO A 13 -3.68 -10.75 -41.16
N ARG A 14 -3.61 -11.86 -40.44
CA ARG A 14 -3.65 -11.87 -38.99
C ARG A 14 -2.50 -11.02 -38.47
N ARG A 15 -2.80 -9.91 -37.79
CA ARG A 15 -1.82 -9.17 -36.99
C ARG A 15 -1.15 -10.14 -36.03
N PRO A 16 0.20 -10.17 -35.97
CA PRO A 16 0.89 -10.99 -34.99
C PRO A 16 0.48 -10.49 -33.60
N ALA A 17 0.02 -11.42 -32.76
CA ALA A 17 -0.21 -11.15 -31.35
C ALA A 17 1.05 -10.52 -30.77
N SER A 18 0.95 -9.31 -30.26
CA SER A 18 2.03 -8.65 -29.55
C SER A 18 2.45 -9.57 -28.42
N ARG A 19 3.55 -10.29 -28.60
CA ARG A 19 4.26 -10.92 -27.49
C ARG A 19 4.61 -9.78 -26.54
N HIS A 20 3.86 -9.64 -25.45
CA HIS A 20 4.30 -8.84 -24.33
C HIS A 20 5.70 -9.36 -23.98
N ARG A 21 6.72 -8.59 -24.35
CA ARG A 21 8.06 -8.81 -23.87
C ARG A 21 7.95 -8.78 -22.36
N GLU A 22 8.12 -9.91 -21.69
CA GLU A 22 8.45 -9.96 -20.28
C GLU A 22 9.80 -9.24 -20.12
N GLY A 23 9.74 -7.91 -20.17
CA GLY A 23 10.90 -7.04 -20.02
C GLY A 23 11.49 -7.29 -18.65
N ASN A 24 12.80 -7.48 -18.63
CA ASN A 24 13.67 -7.77 -17.51
C ASN A 24 13.31 -6.89 -16.28
N GLN A 25 12.39 -7.42 -15.42
CA GLN A 25 11.98 -6.72 -14.20
C GLN A 25 13.18 -6.62 -13.27
N PRO A 26 13.42 -5.48 -12.65
CA PRO A 26 14.37 -5.44 -11.55
C PRO A 26 13.95 -6.43 -10.49
N VAL A 27 14.73 -7.49 -10.33
CA VAL A 27 14.46 -8.54 -9.34
C VAL A 27 14.67 -7.99 -7.93
N LYS A 28 15.64 -7.07 -7.79
CA LYS A 28 16.00 -6.47 -6.50
C LYS A 28 15.64 -4.98 -6.53
N VAL A 29 14.90 -4.54 -5.50
CA VAL A 29 14.51 -3.14 -5.31
C VAL A 29 14.62 -2.80 -3.84
N LEU A 30 15.13 -1.63 -3.50
CA LEU A 30 15.09 -1.12 -2.14
C LEU A 30 13.68 -0.60 -1.84
N GLY A 31 12.97 -1.29 -0.95
CA GLY A 31 11.69 -0.83 -0.41
C GLY A 31 11.90 -0.01 0.85
N ILE A 32 11.24 1.13 0.94
CA ILE A 32 11.23 2.03 2.12
C ILE A 32 9.79 2.24 2.57
N ASP A 33 9.57 2.15 3.88
CA ASP A 33 8.28 2.38 4.54
C ASP A 33 8.44 3.55 5.53
N VAL A 34 7.75 4.65 5.27
CA VAL A 34 7.76 5.86 6.10
C VAL A 34 6.58 5.82 7.05
N GLY A 35 6.86 5.53 8.31
CA GLY A 35 5.85 5.57 9.37
C GLY A 35 6.05 6.74 10.33
N GLY A 36 5.02 7.04 11.10
CA GLY A 36 5.06 8.15 12.09
C GLY A 36 6.13 8.02 13.17
N SER A 37 6.65 6.82 13.45
CA SER A 37 7.69 6.58 14.47
C SER A 37 9.01 6.08 13.90
N GLY A 38 9.10 5.82 12.60
CA GLY A 38 10.34 5.32 12.01
C GLY A 38 10.24 5.08 10.51
N VAL A 39 11.36 5.33 9.85
CA VAL A 39 11.63 5.01 8.46
C VAL A 39 12.36 3.68 8.42
N LYS A 40 11.84 2.74 7.66
CA LYS A 40 12.41 1.40 7.53
C LYS A 40 12.79 1.15 6.08
N GLY A 41 13.86 0.41 5.85
CA GLY A 41 14.27 -0.02 4.52
C GLY A 41 14.74 -1.48 4.52
N ALA A 42 14.60 -2.14 3.38
CA ALA A 42 15.18 -3.44 3.08
C ALA A 42 15.26 -3.65 1.57
N ILE A 43 16.25 -4.41 1.11
CA ILE A 43 16.31 -4.88 -0.27
C ILE A 43 15.33 -6.05 -0.42
N VAL A 44 14.44 -5.98 -1.40
CA VAL A 44 13.36 -6.93 -1.66
C VAL A 44 13.60 -7.64 -2.99
N ASP A 45 13.44 -8.95 -3.02
CA ASP A 45 13.22 -9.69 -4.26
C ASP A 45 11.75 -9.54 -4.68
N THR A 46 11.50 -8.78 -5.73
CA THR A 46 10.15 -8.47 -6.19
C THR A 46 9.41 -9.62 -6.88
N ARG A 47 10.10 -10.74 -7.16
CA ARG A 47 9.47 -11.97 -7.68
C ARG A 47 8.90 -12.83 -6.56
N THR A 48 9.60 -12.90 -5.44
CA THR A 48 9.25 -13.79 -4.33
C THR A 48 8.65 -13.06 -3.13
N GLY A 49 8.80 -11.73 -3.05
CA GLY A 49 8.42 -10.91 -1.89
C GLY A 49 9.35 -11.11 -0.68
N LYS A 50 10.46 -11.81 -0.83
CA LYS A 50 11.41 -12.04 0.28
C LYS A 50 12.30 -10.81 0.48
N LEU A 51 12.54 -10.47 1.75
CA LEU A 51 13.59 -9.52 2.11
C LEU A 51 14.95 -10.21 1.94
N LEU A 52 15.84 -9.58 1.16
CA LEU A 52 17.21 -10.05 0.92
C LEU A 52 18.20 -9.55 1.98
N THR A 53 17.79 -8.57 2.79
CA THR A 53 18.58 -8.00 3.87
C THR A 53 17.76 -7.92 5.16
N LYS A 54 18.43 -7.78 6.29
CA LYS A 54 17.77 -7.37 7.53
C LYS A 54 17.18 -5.96 7.33
N ARG A 55 16.06 -5.70 7.99
CA ARG A 55 15.45 -4.37 7.99
C ARG A 55 16.32 -3.38 8.74
N TYR A 56 16.68 -2.30 8.10
CA TYR A 56 17.30 -1.14 8.75
C TYR A 56 16.22 -0.13 9.12
N ARG A 57 16.31 0.44 10.33
CA ARG A 57 15.31 1.39 10.83
C ARG A 57 15.99 2.60 11.45
N LEU A 58 15.56 3.79 11.03
CA LEU A 58 15.86 5.07 11.67
C LEU A 58 14.57 5.65 12.28
N SER A 59 14.70 6.47 13.32
CA SER A 59 13.56 7.22 13.87
C SER A 59 13.09 8.27 12.87
N THR A 60 11.77 8.45 12.75
CA THR A 60 11.20 9.57 12.01
C THR A 60 11.61 10.87 12.72
N PRO A 61 12.18 11.86 12.01
CA PRO A 61 12.58 13.12 12.63
C PRO A 61 11.36 13.91 13.14
N VAL A 62 11.58 14.66 14.20
CA VAL A 62 10.60 15.57 14.76
C VAL A 62 11.23 16.98 14.82
N PRO A 63 10.69 17.95 14.08
CA PRO A 63 9.59 17.86 13.12
C PRO A 63 9.96 17.03 11.87
N SER A 64 8.97 16.37 11.29
CA SER A 64 9.11 15.53 10.08
C SER A 64 9.02 16.36 8.78
N THR A 65 9.80 17.44 8.72
CA THR A 65 9.83 18.31 7.52
C THR A 65 10.36 17.56 6.29
N PRO A 66 10.02 17.99 5.05
CA PRO A 66 10.54 17.37 3.83
C PRO A 66 12.08 17.24 3.82
N LYS A 67 12.78 18.29 4.22
CA LYS A 67 14.26 18.29 4.29
C LYS A 67 14.79 17.28 5.32
N ALA A 68 14.21 17.24 6.52
CA ALA A 68 14.67 16.35 7.58
C ALA A 68 14.41 14.88 7.26
N LEU A 69 13.18 14.56 6.80
CA LEU A 69 12.81 13.20 6.45
C LEU A 69 13.50 12.73 5.17
N GLY A 70 13.69 13.61 4.16
CA GLY A 70 14.47 13.33 2.96
C GLY A 70 15.90 12.90 3.29
N ARG A 71 16.58 13.60 4.23
CA ARG A 71 17.89 13.18 4.74
C ARG A 71 17.85 11.83 5.45
N THR A 72 16.80 11.56 6.22
CA THR A 72 16.65 10.27 6.90
C THR A 72 16.49 9.13 5.88
N ILE A 73 15.70 9.35 4.82
CA ILE A 73 15.54 8.38 3.71
C ILE A 73 16.86 8.18 2.96
N ALA A 74 17.60 9.26 2.68
CA ALA A 74 18.92 9.17 2.04
C ALA A 74 19.89 8.30 2.86
N ARG A 75 19.92 8.46 4.19
CA ARG A 75 20.74 7.62 5.08
C ARG A 75 20.33 6.13 5.04
N VAL A 76 19.06 5.83 4.82
CA VAL A 76 18.61 4.43 4.61
C VAL A 76 19.17 3.89 3.30
N VAL A 77 19.14 4.67 2.21
CA VAL A 77 19.70 4.27 0.91
C VAL A 77 21.22 4.09 1.01
N GLU A 78 21.92 5.00 1.66
CA GLU A 78 23.36 4.95 1.92
C GLU A 78 23.77 3.71 2.73
N HIS A 79 23.02 3.37 3.80
CA HIS A 79 23.27 2.17 4.61
C HIS A 79 23.33 0.88 3.76
N PHE A 80 22.51 0.77 2.72
CA PHE A 80 22.53 -0.35 1.80
C PHE A 80 23.49 -0.16 0.62
N GLN A 81 24.20 0.97 0.52
CA GLN A 81 25.03 1.34 -0.63
C GLN A 81 24.27 1.17 -1.96
N TRP A 82 22.96 1.48 -1.93
CA TRP A 82 22.03 1.15 -3.00
C TRP A 82 22.15 2.15 -4.16
N LYS A 83 22.18 1.63 -5.40
CA LYS A 83 22.24 2.44 -6.64
C LYS A 83 21.10 2.14 -7.64
N GLY A 84 20.20 1.22 -7.29
CA GLY A 84 19.06 0.84 -8.12
C GLY A 84 17.80 1.67 -7.83
N PRO A 85 16.64 1.28 -8.40
CA PRO A 85 15.37 1.93 -8.11
C PRO A 85 14.98 1.79 -6.64
N VAL A 86 14.31 2.82 -6.10
CA VAL A 86 13.81 2.88 -4.72
C VAL A 86 12.29 3.01 -4.77
N GLY A 87 11.59 2.15 -4.05
CA GLY A 87 10.16 2.32 -3.76
C GLY A 87 9.97 2.89 -2.37
N CYS A 88 9.15 3.93 -2.23
CA CYS A 88 8.91 4.59 -0.95
C CYS A 88 7.42 4.70 -0.66
N GLY A 89 6.96 4.00 0.39
CA GLY A 89 5.61 4.15 0.95
C GLY A 89 5.53 5.41 1.80
N MET A 90 4.58 6.29 1.48
CA MET A 90 4.36 7.57 2.15
C MET A 90 2.99 7.59 2.84
N PRO A 91 2.87 8.18 4.05
CA PRO A 91 1.59 8.26 4.74
C PRO A 91 0.71 9.37 4.17
N GLY A 92 -0.15 9.00 3.24
CA GLY A 92 -1.12 9.86 2.57
C GLY A 92 -1.25 9.60 1.08
N PRO A 93 -2.28 10.14 0.43
CA PRO A 93 -2.56 9.93 -0.98
C PRO A 93 -1.45 10.47 -1.87
N VAL A 94 -0.96 9.64 -2.80
CA VAL A 94 0.06 9.99 -3.79
C VAL A 94 -0.55 9.96 -5.18
N LYS A 95 -0.46 11.06 -5.91
CA LYS A 95 -0.98 11.17 -7.28
C LYS A 95 0.10 11.73 -8.21
N GLY A 96 0.54 10.93 -9.18
CA GLY A 96 1.58 11.34 -10.13
C GLY A 96 2.90 11.75 -9.47
N GLY A 97 3.30 11.10 -8.37
CA GLY A 97 4.51 11.43 -7.59
C GLY A 97 4.37 12.62 -6.62
N VAL A 98 3.17 13.22 -6.53
CA VAL A 98 2.84 14.30 -5.59
C VAL A 98 2.12 13.74 -4.38
N LEU A 99 2.58 14.08 -3.16
CA LEU A 99 1.85 13.79 -1.93
C LEU A 99 0.74 14.84 -1.76
N MET A 100 -0.50 14.41 -1.91
CA MET A 100 -1.65 15.34 -1.93
C MET A 100 -2.01 15.88 -0.56
N LEU A 101 -1.93 15.03 0.46
CA LEU A 101 -2.22 15.36 1.86
C LEU A 101 -1.18 14.71 2.78
N ALA A 102 -0.78 15.42 3.81
CA ALA A 102 0.17 14.95 4.81
C ALA A 102 -0.50 14.90 6.20
N ASN A 103 -1.36 13.92 6.42
CA ASN A 103 -2.15 13.85 7.65
C ASN A 103 -1.32 13.62 8.92
N ASN A 104 -0.19 12.92 8.80
CA ASN A 104 0.68 12.51 9.91
C ASN A 104 2.13 13.00 9.77
N LEU A 105 2.38 13.95 8.87
CA LEU A 105 3.66 14.60 8.62
C LEU A 105 3.53 16.11 8.74
N ASP A 106 4.63 16.83 8.62
CA ASP A 106 4.66 18.27 8.52
C ASP A 106 3.85 18.77 7.32
N ARG A 107 3.20 19.95 7.46
CA ARG A 107 2.33 20.52 6.40
C ARG A 107 3.07 20.80 5.09
N GLY A 108 4.38 21.02 5.13
CA GLY A 108 5.22 21.24 3.95
C GLY A 108 5.29 20.07 2.97
N TRP A 109 4.72 18.93 3.31
CA TRP A 109 4.61 17.78 2.42
C TRP A 109 3.43 17.85 1.45
N SER A 110 2.34 18.53 1.81
CA SER A 110 1.14 18.62 0.98
C SER A 110 1.42 19.38 -0.31
N GLY A 111 1.11 18.76 -1.45
CA GLY A 111 1.37 19.33 -2.78
C GLY A 111 2.81 19.17 -3.27
N LEU A 112 3.71 18.55 -2.50
CA LEU A 112 5.11 18.38 -2.89
C LEU A 112 5.31 17.24 -3.89
N ARG A 113 6.11 17.47 -4.94
CA ARG A 113 6.64 16.44 -5.84
C ARG A 113 7.67 15.56 -5.12
N VAL A 114 7.16 14.59 -4.35
CA VAL A 114 7.96 13.76 -3.45
C VAL A 114 8.91 12.83 -4.22
N ASP A 115 8.46 12.29 -5.35
CA ASP A 115 9.26 11.46 -6.24
C ASP A 115 10.57 12.15 -6.66
N ARG A 116 10.47 13.39 -7.16
CA ARG A 116 11.64 14.19 -7.59
C ARG A 116 12.51 14.62 -6.41
N MET A 117 11.87 15.04 -5.33
CA MET A 117 12.59 15.49 -4.13
C MET A 117 13.41 14.34 -3.54
N LEU A 118 12.82 13.15 -3.37
CA LEU A 118 13.51 11.98 -2.84
C LEU A 118 14.57 11.45 -3.82
N SER A 119 14.30 11.48 -5.13
CA SER A 119 15.31 11.09 -6.13
C SER A 119 16.56 11.95 -6.05
N ARG A 120 16.41 13.28 -5.85
CA ARG A 120 17.54 14.19 -5.64
C ARG A 120 18.26 13.93 -4.31
N ALA A 121 17.51 13.68 -3.24
CA ALA A 121 18.07 13.45 -1.91
C ALA A 121 18.85 12.14 -1.80
N THR A 122 18.40 11.10 -2.52
CA THR A 122 18.97 9.75 -2.44
C THR A 122 19.98 9.43 -3.54
N GLY A 123 20.02 10.24 -4.61
CA GLY A 123 20.78 9.92 -5.82
C GLY A 123 20.26 8.74 -6.62
N CYS A 124 19.08 8.20 -6.24
CA CYS A 124 18.42 7.05 -6.87
C CYS A 124 17.06 7.43 -7.43
N ARG A 125 16.66 6.85 -8.56
CA ARG A 125 15.29 7.01 -9.06
C ARG A 125 14.31 6.45 -8.04
N THR A 126 13.51 7.34 -7.44
CA THR A 126 12.59 7.00 -6.33
C THR A 126 11.15 7.12 -6.80
N PHE A 127 10.39 6.05 -6.59
CA PHE A 127 8.96 5.96 -6.87
C PHE A 127 8.20 5.98 -5.56
N VAL A 128 7.12 6.75 -5.51
CA VAL A 128 6.35 6.94 -4.28
C VAL A 128 4.93 6.42 -4.42
N VAL A 129 4.43 5.83 -3.36
CA VAL A 129 3.09 5.23 -3.28
C VAL A 129 2.53 5.47 -1.88
N ASN A 130 1.21 5.47 -1.74
CA ASN A 130 0.57 5.47 -0.41
C ASN A 130 1.01 4.22 0.39
N ASP A 131 1.26 4.35 1.69
CA ASP A 131 1.78 3.27 2.55
C ASP A 131 0.78 2.10 2.71
N ALA A 132 -0.52 2.41 2.76
CA ALA A 132 -1.56 1.38 2.82
C ALA A 132 -1.75 0.68 1.47
N ASP A 133 -1.66 1.41 0.35
CA ASP A 133 -1.66 0.82 -0.99
C ASP A 133 -0.46 -0.11 -1.17
N ALA A 134 0.73 0.31 -0.74
CA ALA A 134 1.91 -0.54 -0.74
C ALA A 134 1.67 -1.83 0.06
N ALA A 135 1.16 -1.72 1.29
CA ALA A 135 0.87 -2.88 2.11
C ALA A 135 -0.15 -3.82 1.44
N GLY A 136 -1.18 -3.25 0.81
CA GLY A 136 -2.19 -4.00 0.07
C GLY A 136 -1.61 -4.74 -1.14
N MET A 137 -0.80 -4.07 -1.96
CA MET A 137 -0.12 -4.69 -3.11
C MET A 137 0.70 -5.92 -2.70
N ALA A 138 1.42 -5.81 -1.59
CA ALA A 138 2.20 -6.93 -1.05
C ALA A 138 1.31 -8.09 -0.59
N GLU A 139 0.25 -7.80 0.18
CA GLU A 139 -0.67 -8.82 0.68
C GLU A 139 -1.46 -9.48 -0.44
N MET A 140 -1.85 -8.76 -1.48
CA MET A 140 -2.52 -9.33 -2.66
C MET A 140 -1.60 -10.21 -3.47
N LYS A 141 -0.32 -9.87 -3.58
CA LYS A 141 0.63 -10.66 -4.38
C LYS A 141 1.20 -11.85 -3.62
N PHE A 142 1.55 -11.70 -2.34
CA PHE A 142 2.31 -12.70 -1.58
C PHE A 142 1.66 -13.12 -0.25
N GLY A 143 0.67 -12.38 0.22
CA GLY A 143 0.11 -12.54 1.56
C GLY A 143 -1.29 -13.13 1.61
N ALA A 144 -2.11 -12.55 2.48
CA ALA A 144 -3.46 -13.04 2.78
C ALA A 144 -4.45 -12.88 1.60
N GLY A 145 -4.17 -11.94 0.69
CA GLY A 145 -4.98 -11.67 -0.50
C GLY A 145 -4.55 -12.45 -1.75
N LYS A 146 -3.49 -13.28 -1.68
CA LYS A 146 -2.98 -14.00 -2.85
C LYS A 146 -4.06 -14.88 -3.49
N GLY A 147 -4.30 -14.67 -4.80
CA GLY A 147 -5.29 -15.41 -5.58
C GLY A 147 -6.75 -15.07 -5.26
N LYS A 148 -7.01 -14.07 -4.41
CA LYS A 148 -8.37 -13.60 -4.14
C LYS A 148 -8.86 -12.73 -5.28
N LYS A 149 -10.11 -12.99 -5.71
CA LYS A 149 -10.85 -12.20 -6.69
C LYS A 149 -11.97 -11.44 -5.98
N GLY A 150 -12.71 -10.63 -6.73
CA GLY A 150 -13.80 -9.81 -6.18
C GLY A 150 -13.26 -8.54 -5.53
N THR A 151 -14.03 -8.00 -4.58
CA THR A 151 -13.72 -6.78 -3.85
C THR A 151 -12.97 -7.11 -2.56
N VAL A 152 -11.70 -6.72 -2.48
CA VAL A 152 -10.85 -6.94 -1.30
C VAL A 152 -10.46 -5.61 -0.70
N VAL A 153 -10.72 -5.42 0.59
CA VAL A 153 -10.30 -4.24 1.34
C VAL A 153 -9.22 -4.64 2.32
N LEU A 154 -8.05 -4.01 2.23
CA LEU A 154 -7.06 -4.09 3.29
C LEU A 154 -7.20 -2.86 4.18
N VAL A 155 -7.21 -3.06 5.49
CA VAL A 155 -7.26 -1.99 6.50
C VAL A 155 -6.06 -2.12 7.42
N THR A 156 -5.22 -1.10 7.45
CA THR A 156 -4.09 -1.03 8.38
C THR A 156 -4.48 -0.27 9.64
N LEU A 157 -4.38 -0.93 10.80
CA LEU A 157 -4.70 -0.35 12.10
C LEU A 157 -3.39 -0.01 12.83
N GLY A 158 -3.05 1.28 12.84
CA GLY A 158 -1.81 1.81 13.40
C GLY A 158 -2.00 3.12 14.16
N THR A 159 -1.19 4.14 13.87
CA THR A 159 -1.35 5.51 14.36
C THR A 159 -2.70 6.09 13.89
N GLY A 160 -3.02 5.88 12.62
CA GLY A 160 -4.32 6.13 12.00
C GLY A 160 -4.97 4.82 11.55
N ILE A 161 -5.88 4.95 10.57
CA ILE A 161 -6.47 3.86 9.80
C ILE A 161 -6.15 4.12 8.33
N GLY A 162 -5.24 3.33 7.76
CA GLY A 162 -5.00 3.31 6.33
C GLY A 162 -5.85 2.25 5.65
N SER A 163 -6.14 2.43 4.37
CA SER A 163 -6.92 1.47 3.59
C SER A 163 -6.39 1.34 2.17
N SER A 164 -6.57 0.17 1.58
CA SER A 164 -6.43 -0.04 0.14
C SER A 164 -7.52 -0.95 -0.38
N LEU A 165 -8.03 -0.65 -1.56
CA LEU A 165 -9.14 -1.34 -2.20
C LEU A 165 -8.64 -2.03 -3.47
N PHE A 166 -9.07 -3.28 -3.64
CA PHE A 166 -8.79 -4.06 -4.85
C PHE A 166 -10.09 -4.60 -5.44
N ILE A 167 -10.23 -4.47 -6.74
CA ILE A 167 -11.32 -5.07 -7.51
C ILE A 167 -10.70 -6.05 -8.49
N SER A 168 -11.03 -7.34 -8.35
CA SER A 168 -10.47 -8.42 -9.17
C SER A 168 -8.94 -8.43 -9.22
N GLY A 169 -8.30 -8.06 -8.11
CA GLY A 169 -6.84 -8.01 -7.97
C GLY A 169 -6.18 -6.69 -8.44
N LEU A 170 -6.95 -5.77 -9.01
CA LEU A 170 -6.48 -4.45 -9.43
C LEU A 170 -6.66 -3.44 -8.31
N LEU A 171 -5.60 -2.69 -8.00
CA LEU A 171 -5.63 -1.63 -7.00
C LEU A 171 -6.49 -0.44 -7.46
N VAL A 172 -7.42 0.00 -6.61
CA VAL A 172 -8.04 1.31 -6.67
C VAL A 172 -7.23 2.23 -5.76
N PRO A 173 -6.36 3.09 -6.30
CA PRO A 173 -5.35 3.76 -5.51
C PRO A 173 -5.94 4.85 -4.62
N ASN A 174 -5.23 5.11 -3.50
CA ASN A 174 -5.49 6.24 -2.61
C ASN A 174 -6.89 6.24 -1.95
N THR A 175 -7.38 5.09 -1.53
CA THR A 175 -8.60 5.03 -0.73
C THR A 175 -8.30 5.42 0.71
N GLU A 176 -9.01 6.40 1.24
CA GLU A 176 -8.80 6.96 2.58
C GLU A 176 -10.00 6.68 3.50
N LEU A 177 -10.34 5.39 3.65
CA LEU A 177 -11.50 4.97 4.48
C LEU A 177 -11.33 5.25 5.98
N GLY A 178 -10.15 5.66 6.43
CA GLY A 178 -9.94 6.16 7.79
C GLY A 178 -10.46 7.58 8.00
N GLN A 179 -10.75 8.31 6.92
CA GLN A 179 -11.12 9.72 6.96
C GLN A 179 -12.64 9.96 6.96
N PHE A 180 -13.47 8.97 6.61
CA PHE A 180 -14.92 9.18 6.68
C PHE A 180 -15.37 9.43 8.12
N GLU A 181 -16.49 10.12 8.25
CA GLU A 181 -17.01 10.54 9.54
C GLU A 181 -17.82 9.43 10.22
N LEU A 182 -17.53 9.18 11.49
CA LEU A 182 -18.29 8.34 12.40
C LEU A 182 -18.62 9.13 13.66
N ARG A 183 -19.91 9.35 13.90
CA ARG A 183 -20.40 10.08 15.09
C ARG A 183 -19.68 11.42 15.29
N GLY A 184 -19.62 12.25 14.24
CA GLY A 184 -19.02 13.58 14.26
C GLY A 184 -17.49 13.62 14.33
N LYS A 185 -16.79 12.50 14.05
CA LYS A 185 -15.32 12.43 14.07
C LYS A 185 -14.81 11.52 12.96
N ARG A 186 -13.65 11.83 12.40
CA ARG A 186 -12.97 10.91 11.49
C ARG A 186 -12.85 9.53 12.13
N ALA A 187 -13.10 8.48 11.37
CA ALA A 187 -13.11 7.09 11.85
C ALA A 187 -11.79 6.71 12.54
N GLU A 188 -10.65 7.15 12.02
CA GLU A 188 -9.34 6.89 12.63
C GLU A 188 -9.20 7.48 14.05
N LEU A 189 -9.81 8.63 14.33
CA LEU A 189 -9.82 9.26 15.66
C LEU A 189 -10.72 8.54 16.67
N ARG A 190 -11.48 7.54 16.22
CA ARG A 190 -12.33 6.70 17.06
C ARG A 190 -11.80 5.28 17.22
N ALA A 191 -11.33 4.67 16.11
CA ALA A 191 -11.10 3.24 16.01
C ALA A 191 -9.66 2.83 15.70
N SER A 192 -8.69 3.77 15.51
CA SER A 192 -7.29 3.39 15.30
C SER A 192 -6.69 2.66 16.52
N ALA A 193 -5.62 1.90 16.29
CA ALA A 193 -4.90 1.23 17.39
C ALA A 193 -4.26 2.22 18.36
N ALA A 194 -3.84 3.40 17.89
CA ALA A 194 -3.34 4.48 18.74
C ALA A 194 -4.40 4.95 19.71
N ILE A 195 -5.65 5.15 19.27
CA ILE A 195 -6.77 5.55 20.12
C ILE A 195 -7.08 4.48 21.17
N ARG A 196 -7.05 3.18 20.79
CA ARG A 196 -7.20 2.10 21.76
C ARG A 196 -6.17 2.24 22.88
N LYS A 197 -4.90 2.44 22.54
CA LYS A 197 -3.80 2.57 23.49
C LYS A 197 -3.92 3.83 24.36
N GLN A 198 -4.14 4.98 23.72
CA GLN A 198 -4.26 6.28 24.38
C GLN A 198 -5.41 6.30 25.39
N ARG A 199 -6.56 5.74 25.02
CA ARG A 199 -7.77 5.69 25.86
C ARG A 199 -7.84 4.44 26.72
N LYS A 200 -6.79 3.61 26.78
CA LYS A 200 -6.71 2.37 27.55
C LYS A 200 -7.94 1.47 27.35
N LEU A 201 -8.48 1.40 26.12
CA LEU A 201 -9.68 0.62 25.83
C LEU A 201 -9.38 -0.88 25.95
N SER A 202 -10.28 -1.61 26.63
CA SER A 202 -10.27 -3.06 26.58
C SER A 202 -10.49 -3.55 25.12
N TRP A 203 -10.09 -4.79 24.82
CA TRP A 203 -10.29 -5.35 23.48
C TRP A 203 -11.76 -5.38 23.06
N GLY A 204 -12.68 -5.66 23.98
CA GLY A 204 -14.13 -5.63 23.72
C GLY A 204 -14.64 -4.22 23.39
N LYS A 205 -14.29 -3.22 24.22
CA LYS A 205 -14.69 -1.82 23.97
C LYS A 205 -14.11 -1.29 22.66
N TRP A 206 -12.89 -1.71 22.29
CA TRP A 206 -12.29 -1.32 21.01
C TRP A 206 -12.91 -2.07 19.83
N ALA A 207 -13.20 -3.37 19.98
CA ALA A 207 -13.91 -4.15 18.95
C ALA A 207 -15.28 -3.55 18.62
N ALA A 208 -16.02 -3.05 19.61
CA ALA A 208 -17.28 -2.36 19.35
C ALA A 208 -17.10 -1.11 18.46
N ARG A 209 -16.00 -0.34 18.64
CA ARG A 209 -15.68 0.79 17.75
C ARG A 209 -15.24 0.36 16.36
N LEU A 210 -14.52 -0.76 16.28
CA LEU A 210 -14.16 -1.37 15.00
C LEU A 210 -15.38 -1.92 14.28
N GLN A 211 -16.38 -2.44 15.02
CA GLN A 211 -17.65 -2.88 14.42
C GLN A 211 -18.32 -1.72 13.70
N GLU A 212 -18.50 -0.56 14.35
CA GLU A 212 -19.06 0.64 13.69
C GLU A 212 -18.28 1.04 12.44
N TYR A 213 -16.96 0.92 12.45
CA TYR A 213 -16.10 1.22 11.32
C TYR A 213 -16.31 0.22 10.18
N PHE A 214 -16.28 -1.07 10.48
CA PHE A 214 -16.43 -2.11 9.47
C PHE A 214 -17.86 -2.22 8.93
N ASP A 215 -18.88 -1.92 9.73
CA ASP A 215 -20.26 -1.82 9.25
C ASP A 215 -20.38 -0.78 8.13
N MET A 216 -19.72 0.37 8.29
CA MET A 216 -19.69 1.40 7.26
C MET A 216 -18.89 0.95 6.03
N VAL A 217 -17.76 0.27 6.22
CA VAL A 217 -16.98 -0.28 5.10
C VAL A 217 -17.81 -1.32 4.32
N GLU A 218 -18.54 -2.18 5.01
CA GLU A 218 -19.45 -3.15 4.37
C GLU A 218 -20.59 -2.46 3.63
N LEU A 219 -21.20 -1.46 4.24
CA LEU A 219 -22.30 -0.69 3.64
C LEU A 219 -21.89 -0.02 2.33
N LEU A 220 -20.68 0.57 2.31
CA LEU A 220 -20.20 1.36 1.17
C LEU A 220 -19.62 0.51 0.04
N LEU A 221 -18.94 -0.58 0.35
CA LEU A 221 -18.10 -1.31 -0.61
C LEU A 221 -18.52 -2.77 -0.87
N TRP A 222 -19.35 -3.35 -0.02
CA TRP A 222 -19.78 -4.77 -0.12
C TRP A 222 -18.59 -5.73 -0.39
N PRO A 223 -17.52 -5.70 0.43
CA PRO A 223 -16.32 -6.47 0.17
C PRO A 223 -16.57 -7.97 0.33
N ASP A 224 -15.86 -8.78 -0.47
CA ASP A 224 -15.81 -10.24 -0.31
C ASP A 224 -14.82 -10.64 0.78
N LEU A 225 -13.78 -9.81 0.97
CA LEU A 225 -12.71 -10.05 1.94
C LEU A 225 -12.21 -8.75 2.54
N ILE A 226 -12.05 -8.76 3.86
CA ILE A 226 -11.35 -7.70 4.61
C ILE A 226 -10.07 -8.29 5.19
N ILE A 227 -8.92 -7.66 4.89
CA ILE A 227 -7.61 -8.03 5.43
C ILE A 227 -7.19 -6.98 6.45
N VAL A 228 -6.95 -7.38 7.69
CA VAL A 228 -6.54 -6.45 8.76
C VAL A 228 -5.02 -6.48 8.94
N GLY A 229 -4.39 -5.36 8.59
CA GLY A 229 -2.95 -5.13 8.71
C GLY A 229 -2.58 -4.19 9.88
N GLY A 230 -1.34 -3.68 9.82
CA GLY A 230 -0.77 -2.83 10.85
C GLY A 230 -0.25 -3.60 12.06
N GLY A 231 0.42 -2.89 12.98
CA GLY A 231 1.10 -3.53 14.11
C GLY A 231 0.20 -4.33 15.04
N VAL A 232 -1.08 -3.94 15.16
CA VAL A 232 -2.06 -4.61 16.03
C VAL A 232 -2.57 -5.93 15.46
N SER A 233 -2.39 -6.19 14.17
CA SER A 233 -2.80 -7.47 13.53
C SER A 233 -2.15 -8.70 14.18
N ARG A 234 -1.02 -8.52 14.88
CA ARG A 234 -0.39 -9.58 15.70
C ARG A 234 -1.27 -10.03 16.87
N ARG A 235 -2.29 -9.26 17.21
CA ARG A 235 -3.27 -9.54 18.28
C ARG A 235 -4.68 -9.68 17.71
N ALA A 236 -4.79 -10.11 16.45
CA ALA A 236 -6.06 -10.30 15.74
C ALA A 236 -7.00 -11.24 16.51
N ASP A 237 -6.47 -12.24 17.18
CA ASP A 237 -7.16 -13.16 18.09
C ASP A 237 -7.97 -12.48 19.18
N ARG A 238 -7.58 -11.27 19.59
CA ARG A 238 -8.21 -10.52 20.68
C ARG A 238 -9.44 -9.73 20.26
N PHE A 239 -9.59 -9.40 18.97
CA PHE A 239 -10.65 -8.50 18.51
C PHE A 239 -11.41 -9.02 17.27
N ILE A 240 -10.78 -9.70 16.32
CA ILE A 240 -11.49 -10.22 15.14
C ILE A 240 -12.65 -11.16 15.52
N PRO A 241 -12.52 -12.12 16.46
CA PRO A 241 -13.65 -12.97 16.86
C PRO A 241 -14.83 -12.24 17.51
N LYS A 242 -14.66 -10.95 17.83
CA LYS A 242 -15.71 -10.10 18.44
C LYS A 242 -16.47 -9.27 17.39
N LEU A 243 -16.04 -9.33 16.14
CA LEU A 243 -16.67 -8.63 15.03
C LEU A 243 -17.70 -9.54 14.36
N ARG A 244 -18.81 -8.95 13.96
CA ARG A 244 -19.90 -9.62 13.24
C ARG A 244 -20.04 -8.95 11.88
N LEU A 245 -19.45 -9.55 10.85
CA LEU A 245 -19.42 -9.00 9.50
C LEU A 245 -19.94 -10.06 8.52
N ARG A 246 -20.55 -9.60 7.44
CA ARG A 246 -20.93 -10.42 6.29
C ARG A 246 -19.67 -10.89 5.54
N ALA A 247 -18.74 -9.95 5.32
CA ALA A 247 -17.49 -10.24 4.65
C ALA A 247 -16.57 -11.10 5.52
N ARG A 248 -15.79 -11.97 4.87
CA ARG A 248 -14.73 -12.68 5.57
C ARG A 248 -13.66 -11.70 6.03
N ILE A 249 -13.34 -11.68 7.31
CA ILE A 249 -12.26 -10.86 7.87
C ILE A 249 -11.11 -11.74 8.34
N ILE A 250 -9.88 -11.42 7.93
CA ILE A 250 -8.67 -12.18 8.26
C ILE A 250 -7.47 -11.26 8.56
N PRO A 251 -6.50 -11.70 9.36
CA PRO A 251 -5.27 -10.92 9.58
C PRO A 251 -4.35 -11.00 8.36
N ALA A 252 -3.60 -9.90 8.14
CA ALA A 252 -2.51 -9.81 7.18
C ALA A 252 -1.38 -10.82 7.51
N ARG A 253 -0.76 -11.40 6.49
CA ARG A 253 0.31 -12.40 6.63
C ARG A 253 1.70 -11.79 6.69
N LEU A 254 1.97 -10.76 5.89
CA LEU A 254 3.30 -10.14 5.76
C LEU A 254 3.63 -9.17 6.91
N LYS A 255 2.65 -8.86 7.75
CA LYS A 255 2.84 -8.08 8.99
C LYS A 255 3.56 -6.75 8.72
N ASN A 256 4.72 -6.54 9.40
CA ASN A 256 5.51 -5.30 9.31
C ASN A 256 6.41 -5.24 8.06
N GLU A 257 6.33 -6.19 7.16
CA GLU A 257 7.12 -6.23 5.92
C GLU A 257 6.29 -5.79 4.70
N ALA A 258 4.96 -5.81 4.84
CA ALA A 258 4.05 -5.51 3.75
C ALA A 258 4.34 -4.15 3.09
N GLY A 259 4.53 -3.08 3.87
CA GLY A 259 4.83 -1.75 3.33
C GLY A 259 6.14 -1.71 2.51
N LEU A 260 7.20 -2.35 3.03
CA LEU A 260 8.49 -2.45 2.32
C LEU A 260 8.37 -3.22 1.00
N ILE A 261 7.73 -4.40 1.07
CA ILE A 261 7.54 -5.28 -0.09
C ILE A 261 6.69 -4.58 -1.14
N GLY A 262 5.59 -3.95 -0.73
CA GLY A 262 4.69 -3.26 -1.64
C GLY A 262 5.30 -2.02 -2.28
N ALA A 263 6.05 -1.23 -1.52
CA ALA A 263 6.79 -0.10 -2.08
C ALA A 263 7.81 -0.56 -3.14
N ALA A 264 8.54 -1.65 -2.88
CA ALA A 264 9.44 -2.24 -3.85
C ALA A 264 8.71 -2.78 -5.09
N LEU A 265 7.53 -3.39 -4.92
CA LEU A 265 6.69 -3.85 -6.03
C LEU A 265 6.21 -2.69 -6.91
N HIS A 266 5.77 -1.59 -6.29
CA HIS A 266 5.36 -0.39 -7.01
C HIS A 266 6.51 0.14 -7.88
N ALA A 267 7.70 0.33 -7.29
CA ALA A 267 8.86 0.80 -8.04
C ALA A 267 9.29 -0.15 -9.16
N ALA A 268 9.19 -1.46 -8.96
CA ALA A 268 9.48 -2.44 -10.01
C ALA A 268 8.50 -2.36 -11.18
N GLY A 269 7.23 -2.04 -10.93
CA GLY A 269 6.22 -1.79 -11.96
C GLY A 269 6.49 -0.51 -12.74
N GLU A 270 6.71 0.58 -12.03
CA GLU A 270 6.94 1.92 -12.60
C GLU A 270 8.29 2.05 -13.33
N ALA A 271 9.32 1.31 -12.89
CA ALA A 271 10.64 1.35 -13.54
C ALA A 271 10.66 0.74 -14.94
N ARG A 272 9.58 0.06 -15.36
CA ARG A 272 9.43 -0.53 -16.71
C ARG A 272 8.84 0.46 -17.72
N LEU A 273 8.18 1.51 -17.26
CA LEU A 273 7.61 2.56 -18.09
C LEU A 273 8.66 3.65 -18.40
#